data_f733645c505fc360a3cbb110e27cf614
#
_entry.id   f733645c505fc360a3cbb110e27cf614
#
_cell.length_a   1.000
_cell.length_b   1.000
_cell.length_c   1.000
_cell.angle_alpha   90.00
_cell.angle_beta   90.00
_cell.angle_gamma   90.00
#
_symmetry.space_group_name_H-M   'P 1'
#
loop_
_entity.id
_entity.type
_entity.pdbx_description
1 polymer ?
#
loop_
_entity_poly.entity_id
_entity_poly.type
_entity_poly.pdbx_seq_one_letter_code
_entity_poly.pdbx_strand_id
1 'polypeptide(L)'
;MRLERLHRVRLVPATVPLLDALTARNDDPTRFEELIGSPAPDGWPEFPESIDFTLTHLQKASEAERPWSMQFFVDQATGQLVGSGGFAAPPVERTVEIGYEVAPEFRGQGFGVAAARALVESAVSTGEVDHVTAHTLPGPNPSTGVLASLGFQHIADQEDPEVGAVWEWRWSRPSGT
;
A
#
# COMPACT_ATOMS: atom_id res chain seq x y z
N MET A 1 19.12 4.50 -25.01
CA MET A 1 18.47 3.58 -24.05
C MET A 1 18.42 4.30 -22.71
N ARG A 2 17.24 4.85 -22.36
CA ARG A 2 17.01 5.38 -21.01
C ARG A 2 16.95 4.17 -20.09
N LEU A 3 17.94 4.02 -19.25
CA LEU A 3 17.81 3.20 -18.05
C LEU A 3 16.73 3.88 -17.21
N GLU A 4 15.51 3.39 -17.30
CA GLU A 4 14.47 3.78 -16.35
C GLU A 4 15.02 3.46 -14.97
N ARG A 5 15.24 4.49 -14.18
CA ARG A 5 15.60 4.32 -12.78
C ARG A 5 14.42 3.57 -12.14
N LEU A 6 14.63 2.32 -11.82
CA LEU A 6 13.69 1.57 -11.03
C LEU A 6 13.61 2.26 -9.68
N HIS A 7 12.50 2.97 -9.45
CA HIS A 7 12.23 3.52 -8.13
C HIS A 7 12.16 2.40 -7.10
N ARG A 8 12.68 2.67 -5.91
CA ARG A 8 12.55 1.80 -4.76
C ARG A 8 11.82 2.54 -3.67
N VAL A 9 10.85 1.88 -3.11
CA VAL A 9 10.04 2.39 -2.01
C VAL A 9 10.46 1.67 -0.74
N ARG A 10 10.69 2.45 0.31
CA ARG A 10 10.82 1.96 1.68
C ARG A 10 9.44 2.00 2.34
N LEU A 11 9.04 0.91 2.95
CA LEU A 11 7.83 0.84 3.75
C LEU A 11 8.09 1.38 5.14
N VAL A 12 7.28 2.33 5.57
CA VAL A 12 7.27 2.82 6.95
C VAL A 12 5.96 2.40 7.59
N PRO A 13 5.98 1.48 8.56
CA PRO A 13 4.76 1.04 9.21
C PRO A 13 4.03 2.20 9.88
N ALA A 14 2.72 2.26 9.68
CA ALA A 14 1.89 3.20 10.40
C ALA A 14 1.92 2.87 11.91
N THR A 15 2.04 3.90 12.71
CA THR A 15 1.99 3.81 14.17
C THR A 15 0.87 4.72 14.69
N VAL A 16 0.44 4.47 15.92
CA VAL A 16 -0.57 5.33 16.55
C VAL A 16 -0.12 6.81 16.55
N PRO A 17 1.12 7.17 16.95
CA PRO A 17 1.58 8.56 16.87
C PRO A 17 1.55 9.16 15.48
N LEU A 18 1.93 8.40 14.44
CA LEU A 18 1.88 8.87 13.04
C LEU A 18 0.45 9.13 12.57
N LEU A 19 -0.47 8.22 12.89
CA LEU A 19 -1.87 8.36 12.48
C LEU A 19 -2.59 9.46 13.26
N ASP A 20 -2.31 9.62 14.56
CA ASP A 20 -2.81 10.75 15.35
C ASP A 20 -2.37 12.08 14.74
N ALA A 21 -1.09 12.19 14.39
CA ALA A 21 -0.55 13.40 13.78
C ALA A 21 -1.17 13.67 12.39
N LEU A 22 -1.39 12.61 11.60
CA LEU A 22 -2.03 12.73 10.28
C LEU A 22 -3.49 13.16 10.39
N THR A 23 -4.24 12.61 11.33
CA THR A 23 -5.63 12.99 11.62
C THR A 23 -5.73 14.44 12.08
N ALA A 24 -4.80 14.90 12.93
CA ALA A 24 -4.74 16.27 13.43
C ALA A 24 -4.11 17.27 12.45
N ARG A 25 -3.79 16.89 11.23
CA ARG A 25 -3.00 17.70 10.28
C ARG A 25 -3.61 19.06 9.96
N ASN A 26 -4.93 19.20 10.00
CA ASN A 26 -5.58 20.48 9.77
C ASN A 26 -5.31 21.49 10.90
N ASP A 27 -5.11 21.03 12.12
CA ASP A 27 -4.82 21.85 13.30
C ASP A 27 -3.33 22.02 13.54
N ASP A 28 -2.54 20.98 13.25
CA ASP A 28 -1.09 20.96 13.37
C ASP A 28 -0.44 20.30 12.15
N PRO A 29 -0.25 21.04 11.05
CA PRO A 29 0.24 20.47 9.79
C PRO A 29 1.70 20.01 9.84
N THR A 30 2.49 20.48 10.80
CA THR A 30 3.94 20.20 10.84
C THR A 30 4.28 18.90 11.56
N ARG A 31 3.48 18.48 12.52
CA ARG A 31 3.79 17.33 13.37
C ARG A 31 3.93 16.02 12.59
N PHE A 32 3.00 15.76 11.67
CA PHE A 32 3.08 14.56 10.82
C PHE A 32 4.34 14.59 9.95
N GLU A 33 4.63 15.72 9.32
CA GLU A 33 5.79 15.89 8.45
C GLU A 33 7.11 15.71 9.22
N GLU A 34 7.18 16.22 10.44
CA GLU A 34 8.34 16.00 11.31
C GLU A 34 8.53 14.52 11.67
N LEU A 35 7.44 13.82 12.00
CA LEU A 35 7.50 12.40 12.36
C LEU A 35 7.85 11.50 11.18
N ILE A 36 7.30 11.76 10.01
CA ILE A 36 7.58 10.95 8.80
C ILE A 36 8.89 11.36 8.11
N GLY A 37 9.35 12.58 8.35
CA GLY A 37 10.57 13.14 7.77
C GLY A 37 10.42 13.63 6.33
N SER A 38 9.21 13.99 5.91
CA SER A 38 8.89 14.43 4.56
C SER A 38 7.66 15.33 4.56
N PRO A 39 7.54 16.27 3.61
CA PRO A 39 6.28 16.96 3.37
C PRO A 39 5.17 15.96 3.02
N ALA A 40 3.96 16.23 3.47
CA ALA A 40 2.78 15.47 3.05
C ALA A 40 2.38 15.92 1.63
N PRO A 41 2.21 15.00 0.66
CA PRO A 41 1.84 15.37 -0.68
C PRO A 41 0.44 15.99 -0.75
N ASP A 42 0.26 16.92 -1.69
CA ASP A 42 -1.06 17.49 -1.98
C ASP A 42 -2.01 16.42 -2.52
N GLY A 43 -3.30 16.49 -2.12
CA GLY A 43 -4.31 15.53 -2.56
C GLY A 43 -4.15 14.11 -2.01
N TRP A 44 -3.31 13.92 -1.02
CA TRP A 44 -3.10 12.66 -0.33
C TRP A 44 -3.39 12.81 1.17
N PRO A 45 -3.97 11.81 1.85
CA PRO A 45 -4.59 10.60 1.28
C PRO A 45 -5.89 10.91 0.52
N GLU A 46 -6.22 10.08 -0.48
CA GLU A 46 -7.44 10.25 -1.29
C GLU A 46 -8.71 10.03 -0.45
N PHE A 47 -8.63 9.10 0.50
CA PHE A 47 -9.73 8.75 1.41
C PHE A 47 -9.32 8.97 2.86
N PRO A 48 -9.39 10.22 3.37
CA PRO A 48 -8.94 10.55 4.74
C PRO A 48 -9.67 9.75 5.84
N GLU A 49 -10.92 9.36 5.61
CA GLU A 49 -11.72 8.55 6.54
C GLU A 49 -11.11 7.17 6.82
N SER A 50 -10.32 6.64 5.90
CA SER A 50 -9.60 5.37 6.10
C SER A 50 -8.54 5.45 7.19
N ILE A 51 -8.02 6.66 7.45
CA ILE A 51 -7.01 6.89 8.48
C ILE A 51 -7.60 6.67 9.88
N ASP A 52 -8.79 7.21 10.13
CA ASP A 52 -9.47 7.04 11.43
C ASP A 52 -9.81 5.57 11.69
N PHE A 53 -10.26 4.86 10.66
CA PHE A 53 -10.51 3.43 10.74
C PHE A 53 -9.23 2.66 11.11
N THR A 54 -8.12 2.95 10.41
CA THR A 54 -6.83 2.31 10.65
C THR A 54 -6.30 2.62 12.04
N LEU A 55 -6.42 3.86 12.50
CA LEU A 55 -6.01 4.27 13.85
C LEU A 55 -6.77 3.46 14.92
N THR A 56 -8.09 3.38 14.79
CA THR A 56 -8.93 2.60 15.71
C THR A 56 -8.51 1.12 15.73
N HIS A 57 -8.22 0.57 14.56
CA HIS A 57 -7.75 -0.82 14.44
C HIS A 57 -6.38 -1.01 15.12
N LEU A 58 -5.42 -0.14 14.86
CA LEU A 58 -4.07 -0.23 15.44
C LEU A 58 -4.05 -0.08 16.97
N GLN A 59 -4.94 0.73 17.53
CA GLN A 59 -5.07 0.89 18.98
C GLN A 59 -5.47 -0.42 19.69
N LYS A 60 -6.16 -1.30 18.98
CA LYS A 60 -6.65 -2.58 19.49
C LYS A 60 -5.81 -3.78 19.05
N ALA A 61 -4.96 -3.60 18.03
CA ALA A 61 -4.20 -4.69 17.44
C ALA A 61 -3.11 -5.21 18.38
N SER A 62 -2.90 -6.52 18.39
CA SER A 62 -1.76 -7.16 19.04
C SER A 62 -0.45 -6.84 18.31
N GLU A 63 0.68 -7.12 18.96
CA GLU A 63 2.00 -6.97 18.31
C GLU A 63 2.13 -7.82 17.04
N ALA A 64 1.53 -9.01 17.00
CA ALA A 64 1.54 -9.89 15.84
C ALA A 64 0.69 -9.36 14.67
N GLU A 65 -0.37 -8.63 14.96
CA GLU A 65 -1.28 -8.07 13.96
C GLU A 65 -0.77 -6.76 13.35
N ARG A 66 -0.06 -5.93 14.12
CA ARG A 66 0.38 -4.58 13.71
C ARG A 66 1.15 -4.53 12.40
N PRO A 67 2.07 -5.46 12.08
CA PRO A 67 2.78 -5.44 10.80
C PRO A 67 1.87 -5.58 9.59
N TRP A 68 0.70 -6.17 9.76
CA TRP A 68 -0.29 -6.42 8.72
C TRP A 68 -1.34 -5.31 8.62
N SER A 69 -0.86 -4.08 8.63
CA SER A 69 -1.70 -2.88 8.56
C SER A 69 -1.13 -1.89 7.54
N MET A 70 -1.47 -0.62 7.72
CA MET A 70 -1.07 0.45 6.82
C MET A 70 0.45 0.67 6.82
N GLN A 71 0.97 0.98 5.64
CA GLN A 71 2.35 1.38 5.40
C GLN A 71 2.38 2.72 4.66
N PHE A 72 3.31 3.58 5.03
CA PHE A 72 3.65 4.75 4.23
C PHE A 72 4.74 4.38 3.24
N PHE A 73 4.65 4.92 2.03
CA PHE A 73 5.62 4.68 0.96
C PHE A 73 6.57 5.86 0.85
N VAL A 74 7.84 5.62 1.10
CA VAL A 74 8.89 6.64 1.03
C VAL A 74 9.87 6.28 -0.08
N ASP A 75 10.08 7.20 -1.02
CA ASP A 75 11.08 7.02 -2.07
C ASP A 75 12.48 6.94 -1.45
N GLN A 76 13.17 5.83 -1.67
CA GLN A 76 14.50 5.62 -1.12
C GLN A 76 15.55 6.63 -1.63
N ALA A 77 15.36 7.15 -2.84
CA ALA A 77 16.31 8.08 -3.44
C ALA A 77 16.23 9.49 -2.86
N THR A 78 15.03 9.96 -2.51
CA THR A 78 14.77 11.34 -2.10
C THR A 78 14.35 11.47 -0.64
N GLY A 79 13.86 10.40 -0.03
CA GLY A 79 13.23 10.44 1.30
C GLY A 79 11.82 11.03 1.31
N GLN A 80 11.25 11.30 0.14
CA GLN A 80 9.91 11.86 0.03
C GLN A 80 8.82 10.81 0.22
N LEU A 81 7.78 11.18 0.96
CA LEU A 81 6.55 10.42 1.05
C LEU A 81 5.80 10.51 -0.28
N VAL A 82 5.54 9.37 -0.93
CA VAL A 82 4.93 9.31 -2.26
C VAL A 82 3.53 8.68 -2.26
N GLY A 83 3.13 8.06 -1.17
CA GLY A 83 1.83 7.41 -1.06
C GLY A 83 1.71 6.54 0.17
N SER A 84 0.69 5.72 0.19
CA SER A 84 0.40 4.80 1.28
C SER A 84 -0.42 3.60 0.81
N GLY A 85 -0.47 2.60 1.64
CA GLY A 85 -1.25 1.39 1.38
C GLY A 85 -1.04 0.40 2.49
N GLY A 86 -0.92 -0.88 2.16
CA GLY A 86 -0.61 -1.90 3.15
C GLY A 86 -1.43 -3.16 2.97
N PHE A 87 -1.71 -3.81 4.08
CA PHE A 87 -2.38 -5.09 4.15
C PHE A 87 -3.77 -4.93 4.75
N ALA A 88 -4.76 -5.61 4.19
CA ALA A 88 -6.14 -5.53 4.67
C ALA A 88 -6.32 -6.20 6.04
N ALA A 89 -5.57 -7.28 6.28
CA ALA A 89 -5.61 -8.08 7.50
C ALA A 89 -4.38 -8.99 7.58
N PRO A 90 -4.11 -9.63 8.74
CA PRO A 90 -3.11 -10.70 8.82
C PRO A 90 -3.39 -11.84 7.83
N PRO A 91 -2.37 -12.61 7.44
CA PRO A 91 -2.54 -13.70 6.50
C PRO A 91 -3.55 -14.75 6.96
N VAL A 92 -4.38 -15.22 6.03
CA VAL A 92 -5.27 -16.35 6.20
C VAL A 92 -4.93 -17.37 5.11
N GLU A 93 -4.72 -18.63 5.49
CA GLU A 93 -4.32 -19.68 4.55
C GLU A 93 -3.14 -19.26 3.65
N ARG A 94 -2.14 -18.64 4.25
CA ARG A 94 -0.93 -18.14 3.60
C ARG A 94 -1.19 -17.10 2.48
N THR A 95 -2.32 -16.41 2.58
CA THR A 95 -2.76 -15.39 1.62
C THR A 95 -3.01 -14.07 2.32
N VAL A 96 -2.53 -12.97 1.73
CA VAL A 96 -2.76 -11.61 2.22
C VAL A 96 -3.23 -10.71 1.09
N GLU A 97 -4.11 -9.77 1.40
CA GLU A 97 -4.56 -8.76 0.45
C GLU A 97 -3.79 -7.46 0.64
N ILE A 98 -3.37 -6.85 -0.47
CA ILE A 98 -2.73 -5.54 -0.50
C ILE A 98 -3.61 -4.49 -1.16
N GLY A 99 -3.45 -3.24 -0.70
CA GLY A 99 -3.95 -2.04 -1.37
C GLY A 99 -2.89 -0.97 -1.35
N TYR A 100 -2.95 -0.05 -2.30
CA TYR A 100 -1.98 1.04 -2.39
C TYR A 100 -2.56 2.22 -3.16
N GLU A 101 -2.11 3.41 -2.79
CA GLU A 101 -2.32 4.64 -3.55
C GLU A 101 -1.01 5.41 -3.67
N VAL A 102 -0.83 6.09 -4.79
CA VAL A 102 0.27 7.02 -5.03
C VAL A 102 -0.32 8.43 -5.09
N ALA A 103 0.31 9.36 -4.39
CA ALA A 103 -0.12 10.75 -4.39
C ALA A 103 -0.10 11.34 -5.82
N PRO A 104 -1.02 12.26 -6.16
CA PRO A 104 -1.20 12.73 -7.53
C PRO A 104 0.08 13.19 -8.22
N GLU A 105 0.93 13.96 -7.52
CA GLU A 105 2.17 14.49 -8.09
C GLU A 105 3.22 13.43 -8.42
N PHE A 106 3.10 12.23 -7.84
CA PHE A 106 4.03 11.11 -8.05
C PHE A 106 3.49 10.04 -8.99
N ARG A 107 2.29 10.21 -9.53
CA ARG A 107 1.69 9.25 -10.48
C ARG A 107 2.40 9.25 -11.83
N GLY A 108 2.34 8.12 -12.55
CA GLY A 108 2.94 7.98 -13.86
C GLY A 108 4.47 7.91 -13.88
N GLN A 109 5.10 7.66 -12.73
CA GLN A 109 6.56 7.64 -12.57
C GLN A 109 7.12 6.29 -12.12
N GLY A 110 6.27 5.26 -11.97
CA GLY A 110 6.68 3.93 -11.54
C GLY A 110 6.60 3.66 -10.03
N PHE A 111 6.11 4.59 -9.24
CA PHE A 111 5.98 4.40 -7.78
C PHE A 111 4.90 3.38 -7.40
N GLY A 112 3.84 3.25 -8.19
CA GLY A 112 2.82 2.21 -7.97
C GLY A 112 3.41 0.81 -8.04
N VAL A 113 4.21 0.53 -9.05
CA VAL A 113 4.94 -0.74 -9.21
C VAL A 113 5.93 -0.95 -8.06
N ALA A 114 6.69 0.09 -7.70
CA ALA A 114 7.66 0.01 -6.62
C ALA A 114 7.00 -0.26 -5.26
N ALA A 115 5.86 0.39 -4.99
CA ALA A 115 5.10 0.20 -3.75
C ALA A 115 4.49 -1.20 -3.66
N ALA A 116 3.80 -1.64 -4.71
CA ALA A 116 3.21 -2.98 -4.74
C ALA A 116 4.28 -4.08 -4.63
N ARG A 117 5.41 -3.92 -5.31
CA ARG A 117 6.56 -4.83 -5.17
C ARG A 117 7.08 -4.88 -3.73
N ALA A 118 7.25 -3.73 -3.09
CA ALA A 118 7.72 -3.66 -1.71
C ALA A 118 6.75 -4.38 -0.74
N LEU A 119 5.44 -4.23 -0.94
CA LEU A 119 4.43 -4.94 -0.15
C LEU A 119 4.52 -6.46 -0.34
N VAL A 120 4.62 -6.93 -1.59
CA VAL A 120 4.77 -8.37 -1.89
C VAL A 120 6.04 -8.92 -1.24
N GLU A 121 7.18 -8.27 -1.43
CA GLU A 121 8.46 -8.69 -0.87
C GLU A 121 8.43 -8.71 0.66
N SER A 122 7.84 -7.70 1.28
CA SER A 122 7.67 -7.63 2.73
C SER A 122 6.82 -8.79 3.25
N ALA A 123 5.69 -9.07 2.62
CA ALA A 123 4.80 -10.16 3.02
C ALA A 123 5.48 -11.52 2.90
N VAL A 124 6.11 -11.78 1.77
CA VAL A 124 6.79 -13.06 1.49
C VAL A 124 7.99 -13.28 2.41
N SER A 125 8.69 -12.23 2.79
CA SER A 125 9.87 -12.32 3.67
C SER A 125 9.55 -12.83 5.08
N THR A 126 8.29 -12.74 5.50
CA THR A 126 7.86 -13.27 6.81
C THR A 126 7.87 -14.80 6.87
N GLY A 127 7.82 -15.46 5.72
CA GLY A 127 7.63 -16.91 5.64
C GLY A 127 6.19 -17.39 5.84
N GLU A 128 5.27 -16.48 6.13
CA GLU A 128 3.85 -16.80 6.39
C GLU A 128 2.96 -16.66 5.15
N VAL A 129 3.47 -16.08 4.05
CA VAL A 129 2.70 -15.72 2.85
C VAL A 129 3.27 -16.40 1.62
N ASP A 130 2.40 -17.09 0.88
CA ASP A 130 2.70 -17.65 -0.43
C ASP A 130 1.88 -16.97 -1.55
N HIS A 131 0.78 -16.34 -1.21
CA HIS A 131 -0.12 -15.69 -2.16
C HIS A 131 -0.46 -14.27 -1.71
N VAL A 132 -0.50 -13.36 -2.67
CA VAL A 132 -0.92 -11.97 -2.44
C VAL A 132 -2.07 -11.66 -3.39
N THR A 133 -3.15 -11.11 -2.86
CA THR A 133 -4.29 -10.67 -3.66
C THR A 133 -4.41 -9.14 -3.66
N ALA A 134 -5.08 -8.62 -4.66
CA ALA A 134 -5.44 -7.22 -4.76
C ALA A 134 -6.72 -7.07 -5.57
N HIS A 135 -7.45 -5.99 -5.33
CA HIS A 135 -8.67 -5.67 -6.08
C HIS A 135 -8.48 -4.37 -6.87
N THR A 136 -9.03 -4.34 -8.08
CA THR A 136 -9.05 -3.15 -8.94
C THR A 136 -10.44 -2.94 -9.53
N LEU A 137 -10.70 -1.73 -10.02
CA LEU A 137 -11.80 -1.53 -10.95
C LEU A 137 -11.55 -2.33 -12.23
N PRO A 138 -12.61 -2.78 -12.94
CA PRO A 138 -12.48 -3.54 -14.17
C PRO A 138 -11.85 -2.72 -15.30
N GLY A 139 -11.23 -3.43 -16.23
CA GLY A 139 -10.70 -2.87 -17.47
C GLY A 139 -9.25 -2.37 -17.37
N PRO A 140 -8.67 -1.88 -18.47
CA PRO A 140 -7.33 -1.30 -18.46
C PRO A 140 -7.32 0.03 -17.71
N ASN A 141 -6.55 0.08 -16.65
CA ASN A 141 -6.32 1.27 -15.84
C ASN A 141 -4.94 1.20 -15.19
N PRO A 142 -4.45 2.27 -14.51
CA PRO A 142 -3.12 2.25 -13.91
C PRO A 142 -2.88 1.10 -12.94
N SER A 143 -3.88 0.74 -12.12
CA SER A 143 -3.75 -0.35 -11.15
C SER A 143 -3.64 -1.72 -11.80
N THR A 144 -4.44 -2.00 -12.85
CA THR A 144 -4.33 -3.27 -13.59
C THR A 144 -2.99 -3.40 -14.30
N GLY A 145 -2.45 -2.29 -14.82
CA GLY A 145 -1.11 -2.26 -15.41
C GLY A 145 -0.01 -2.57 -14.40
N VAL A 146 -0.09 -2.00 -13.20
CA VAL A 146 0.85 -2.25 -12.10
C VAL A 146 0.85 -3.74 -11.73
N LEU A 147 -0.31 -4.30 -11.47
CA LEU A 147 -0.45 -5.70 -11.03
C LEU A 147 0.02 -6.67 -12.12
N ALA A 148 -0.37 -6.45 -13.37
CA ALA A 148 0.08 -7.28 -14.49
C ALA A 148 1.59 -7.25 -14.65
N SER A 149 2.23 -6.10 -14.50
CA SER A 149 3.69 -5.95 -14.62
C SER A 149 4.46 -6.70 -13.54
N LEU A 150 3.84 -6.94 -12.38
CA LEU A 150 4.43 -7.69 -11.27
C LEU A 150 4.13 -9.19 -11.29
N GLY A 151 3.41 -9.67 -12.30
CA GLY A 151 3.07 -11.08 -12.44
C GLY A 151 1.79 -11.51 -11.72
N PHE A 152 0.98 -10.56 -11.26
CA PHE A 152 -0.38 -10.87 -10.81
C PHE A 152 -1.24 -11.33 -11.99
N GLN A 153 -2.16 -12.23 -11.72
CA GLN A 153 -3.13 -12.71 -12.68
C GLN A 153 -4.54 -12.32 -12.24
N HIS A 154 -5.37 -11.89 -13.18
CA HIS A 154 -6.78 -11.65 -12.96
C HIS A 154 -7.48 -13.02 -12.80
N ILE A 155 -8.03 -13.26 -11.61
CA ILE A 155 -8.58 -14.58 -11.26
C ILE A 155 -10.10 -14.61 -11.11
N ALA A 156 -10.73 -13.49 -10.84
CA ALA A 156 -12.17 -13.43 -10.62
C ALA A 156 -12.74 -12.04 -10.87
N ASP A 157 -14.00 -12.01 -11.27
CA ASP A 157 -14.86 -10.84 -11.27
C ASP A 157 -15.74 -10.90 -10.02
N GLN A 158 -15.81 -9.81 -9.26
CA GLN A 158 -16.56 -9.74 -8.00
C GLN A 158 -17.41 -8.47 -7.95
N GLU A 159 -18.40 -8.47 -7.07
CA GLU A 159 -19.18 -7.30 -6.72
C GLU A 159 -18.83 -6.85 -5.31
N ASP A 160 -18.34 -5.61 -5.21
CA ASP A 160 -18.11 -4.96 -3.93
C ASP A 160 -19.34 -4.14 -3.55
N PRO A 161 -19.83 -4.22 -2.31
CA PRO A 161 -21.02 -3.49 -1.87
C PRO A 161 -20.93 -1.98 -1.98
N GLU A 162 -19.73 -1.41 -1.92
CA GLU A 162 -19.51 0.04 -1.93
C GLU A 162 -19.18 0.58 -3.32
N VAL A 163 -18.36 -0.13 -4.10
CA VAL A 163 -17.83 0.37 -5.37
C VAL A 163 -18.37 -0.35 -6.61
N GLY A 164 -19.14 -1.42 -6.45
CA GLY A 164 -19.69 -2.22 -7.55
C GLY A 164 -18.70 -3.25 -8.08
N ALA A 165 -18.65 -3.42 -9.40
CA ALA A 165 -17.80 -4.42 -10.04
C ALA A 165 -16.31 -4.17 -9.75
N VAL A 166 -15.61 -5.22 -9.33
CA VAL A 166 -14.17 -5.23 -9.12
C VAL A 166 -13.55 -6.49 -9.69
N TRP A 167 -12.29 -6.40 -10.06
CA TRP A 167 -11.47 -7.54 -10.44
C TRP A 167 -10.57 -7.96 -9.29
N GLU A 168 -10.51 -9.25 -9.00
CA GLU A 168 -9.57 -9.84 -8.07
C GLU A 168 -8.32 -10.33 -8.82
N TRP A 169 -7.17 -9.95 -8.30
CA TRP A 169 -5.85 -10.30 -8.81
C TRP A 169 -5.11 -11.14 -7.79
N ARG A 170 -4.28 -12.07 -8.28
CA ARG A 170 -3.47 -12.93 -7.41
C ARG A 170 -2.05 -13.09 -7.95
N TRP A 171 -1.13 -12.89 -7.05
CA TRP A 171 0.26 -13.27 -7.21
C TRP A 171 0.54 -14.50 -6.34
N SER A 172 1.34 -15.43 -6.85
CA SER A 172 1.74 -16.63 -6.11
C SER A 172 3.25 -16.74 -6.11
N ARG A 173 3.81 -17.13 -4.96
CA ARG A 173 5.23 -17.39 -4.85
C ARG A 173 5.62 -18.41 -5.92
N PRO A 174 6.65 -18.14 -6.74
CA PRO A 174 7.17 -19.14 -7.67
C PRO A 174 7.56 -20.41 -6.92
N SER A 175 7.23 -21.57 -7.48
CA SER A 175 7.66 -22.86 -6.94
C SER A 175 9.17 -22.87 -6.89
N GLY A 176 9.75 -22.91 -5.67
CA GLY A 176 11.19 -22.93 -5.51
C GLY A 176 11.82 -24.15 -6.15
N THR A 177 12.90 -23.94 -6.83
CA THR A 177 13.83 -25.01 -7.22
C THR A 177 14.82 -25.25 -6.09
#